data_af7e38f48a8eba186c5a5d796fe0c78e
#
_entry.id   af7e38f48a8eba186c5a5d796fe0c78e
#
_cell.length_a   1.000
_cell.length_b   1.000
_cell.length_c   1.000
_cell.angle_alpha   90.00
_cell.angle_beta   90.00
_cell.angle_gamma   90.00
#
_symmetry.space_group_name_H-M   'P 1'
#
loop_
_entity.id
_entity.type
_entity.pdbx_description
1 polymer ?
#
loop_
_entity_poly.entity_id
_entity_poly.type
_entity_poly.pdbx_seq_one_letter_code
_entity_poly.pdbx_strand_id
1 'polypeptide(L)'
;MRITAITAYPLAYPEPNDNGNTRYITLVRVATDDGLVGWGEAVTMWPEASRAVRAIIDGGLAPLLIGRDPRDTLALWELMRAHTWWYGDGGIATFALSALDIAMWDLKGKALGVPVYQLLGGRRHARLRVCVSTHPSKADLDEMAREFGAHAARGVSAVKFGFGKRGDARLGYEPARDLAFVRAVRQAVGPQVDIIVDLGHNVRYEPMQAIRMTRAFAEYNIRWIEDPLPHGDWAGYRQLRAAVTTPIATGEELWTVQQYRQLIAAGFADVILVDAGRAEGLTGYWKVQELAALHGRTINAHAWSSAVLTAASAHLTLAASNYTIFELKALPNPMQHELVREPWDHAGGWLSVPERPGLGVDVDEAVVMKYLDRD
;
A
#
# COMPACT_ATOMS: atom_id res chain seq x y z
N MET A 1 -30.80 5.88 -0.17
CA MET A 1 -29.53 5.68 0.55
C MET A 1 -28.94 7.03 0.93
N ARG A 2 -28.75 7.25 2.23
CA ARG A 2 -28.15 8.47 2.78
C ARG A 2 -27.18 8.09 3.89
N ILE A 3 -26.04 8.74 3.99
CA ILE A 3 -25.10 8.56 5.08
C ILE A 3 -25.74 9.07 6.38
N THR A 4 -25.79 8.21 7.39
CA THR A 4 -26.40 8.52 8.71
C THR A 4 -25.37 8.66 9.81
N ALA A 5 -24.23 7.94 9.71
CA ALA A 5 -23.16 8.01 10.69
C ALA A 5 -21.80 7.73 10.04
N ILE A 6 -20.78 8.41 10.52
CA ILE A 6 -19.38 8.18 10.19
C ILE A 6 -18.63 8.07 11.52
N THR A 7 -17.82 7.01 11.66
CA THR A 7 -17.03 6.77 12.86
C THR A 7 -15.61 6.43 12.48
N ALA A 8 -14.63 7.14 13.03
CA ALA A 8 -13.22 6.87 12.86
C ALA A 8 -12.69 6.11 14.08
N TYR A 9 -11.97 5.02 13.83
CA TYR A 9 -11.38 4.15 14.85
C TYR A 9 -9.85 4.17 14.71
N PRO A 10 -9.14 4.98 15.49
CA PRO A 10 -7.70 4.80 15.69
C PRO A 10 -7.42 3.43 16.29
N LEU A 11 -6.58 2.63 15.66
CA LEU A 11 -6.22 1.29 16.14
C LEU A 11 -4.72 1.21 16.38
N ALA A 12 -4.33 0.46 17.43
CA ALA A 12 -2.95 0.11 17.76
C ALA A 12 -2.80 -1.40 17.85
N TYR A 13 -1.86 -1.98 17.12
CA TYR A 13 -1.66 -3.43 17.08
C TYR A 13 -0.18 -3.80 16.91
N PRO A 14 0.26 -4.98 17.42
CA PRO A 14 1.59 -5.48 17.13
C PRO A 14 1.67 -5.94 15.67
N GLU A 15 2.72 -5.51 14.95
CA GLU A 15 2.97 -5.90 13.57
C GLU A 15 4.13 -6.89 13.48
N PRO A 16 3.86 -8.20 13.33
CA PRO A 16 4.91 -9.23 13.28
C PRO A 16 5.88 -9.03 12.10
N ASN A 17 5.40 -8.49 10.97
CA ASN A 17 6.25 -8.21 9.81
C ASN A 17 7.18 -7.00 10.03
N ASP A 18 7.01 -6.26 11.12
CA ASP A 18 7.88 -5.17 11.58
C ASP A 18 8.42 -5.46 13.00
N ASN A 19 8.87 -6.68 13.23
CA ASN A 19 9.49 -7.13 14.49
C ASN A 19 8.61 -6.95 15.74
N GLY A 20 7.29 -7.02 15.58
CA GLY A 20 6.33 -6.85 16.67
C GLY A 20 6.19 -5.40 17.16
N ASN A 21 6.74 -4.42 16.46
CA ASN A 21 6.52 -3.02 16.76
C ASN A 21 5.03 -2.67 16.71
N THR A 22 4.60 -1.79 17.60
CA THR A 22 3.23 -1.27 17.56
C THR A 22 3.04 -0.40 16.33
N ARG A 23 2.02 -0.72 15.54
CA ARG A 23 1.61 0.04 14.37
C ARG A 23 0.23 0.65 14.59
N TYR A 24 0.03 1.83 14.01
CA TYR A 24 -1.21 2.57 14.14
C TYR A 24 -1.86 2.76 12.77
N ILE A 25 -3.16 2.47 12.68
CA ILE A 25 -3.99 2.74 11.51
C ILE A 25 -5.28 3.41 11.96
N THR A 26 -6.00 4.04 11.03
CA THR A 26 -7.35 4.53 11.33
C THR A 26 -8.34 3.86 10.38
N LEU A 27 -9.20 3.01 10.92
CA LEU A 27 -10.35 2.50 10.18
C LEU A 27 -11.50 3.50 10.23
N VAL A 28 -12.28 3.54 9.15
CA VAL A 28 -13.48 4.37 9.06
C VAL A 28 -14.66 3.50 8.70
N ARG A 29 -15.75 3.65 9.48
CA ARG A 29 -17.03 3.03 9.25
C ARG A 29 -18.04 4.09 8.83
N VAL A 30 -18.66 3.89 7.68
CA VAL A 30 -19.75 4.75 7.17
C VAL A 30 -21.03 3.93 7.13
N ALA A 31 -22.06 4.38 7.84
CA ALA A 31 -23.37 3.74 7.88
C ALA A 31 -24.41 4.56 7.11
N THR A 32 -25.42 3.89 6.58
CA THR A 32 -26.48 4.48 5.77
C THR A 32 -27.88 4.18 6.34
N ASP A 33 -28.90 4.93 5.91
CA ASP A 33 -30.29 4.81 6.34
C ASP A 33 -30.98 3.51 5.90
N ASP A 34 -30.42 2.80 4.92
CA ASP A 34 -30.88 1.49 4.47
C ASP A 34 -30.10 0.31 5.11
N GLY A 35 -29.27 0.59 6.11
CA GLY A 35 -28.56 -0.39 6.93
C GLY A 35 -27.25 -0.91 6.35
N LEU A 36 -26.81 -0.41 5.18
CA LEU A 36 -25.50 -0.77 4.66
C LEU A 36 -24.37 -0.06 5.41
N VAL A 37 -23.25 -0.76 5.51
CA VAL A 37 -22.01 -0.26 6.14
C VAL A 37 -20.86 -0.41 5.17
N GLY A 38 -20.11 0.68 4.99
CA GLY A 38 -18.84 0.68 4.25
C GLY A 38 -17.66 0.88 5.17
N TRP A 39 -16.55 0.25 4.82
CA TRP A 39 -15.29 0.34 5.55
C TRP A 39 -14.19 0.94 4.69
N GLY A 40 -13.37 1.77 5.31
CA GLY A 40 -12.17 2.34 4.70
C GLY A 40 -11.03 2.45 5.69
N GLU A 41 -9.85 2.78 5.20
CA GLU A 41 -8.63 2.83 6.01
C GLU A 41 -7.72 3.97 5.61
N ALA A 42 -7.12 4.62 6.62
CA ALA A 42 -5.97 5.50 6.49
C ALA A 42 -4.72 4.84 7.09
N VAL A 43 -3.63 4.82 6.33
CA VAL A 43 -2.35 4.21 6.71
C VAL A 43 -1.51 5.21 7.51
N THR A 44 -1.83 5.39 8.79
CA THR A 44 -1.29 6.49 9.61
C THR A 44 0.07 6.21 10.25
N MET A 45 0.42 4.96 10.48
CA MET A 45 1.66 4.46 11.08
C MET A 45 1.97 4.92 12.52
N TRP A 46 1.61 6.14 12.92
CA TRP A 46 1.97 6.80 14.17
C TRP A 46 0.73 7.19 14.98
N PRO A 47 0.77 7.18 16.32
CA PRO A 47 -0.39 7.47 17.16
C PRO A 47 -0.94 8.87 16.94
N GLU A 48 -0.06 9.89 16.87
CA GLU A 48 -0.47 11.28 16.63
C GLU A 48 -1.12 11.47 15.25
N ALA A 49 -0.64 10.76 14.22
CA ALA A 49 -1.23 10.81 12.90
C ALA A 49 -2.62 10.16 12.87
N SER A 50 -2.80 9.05 13.59
CA SER A 50 -4.08 8.35 13.70
C SER A 50 -5.13 9.22 14.40
N ARG A 51 -4.77 9.87 15.50
CA ARG A 51 -5.63 10.81 16.23
C ARG A 51 -5.96 12.06 15.42
N ALA A 52 -4.98 12.60 14.68
CA ALA A 52 -5.19 13.76 13.80
C ALA A 52 -6.16 13.42 12.66
N VAL A 53 -6.04 12.24 12.03
CA VAL A 53 -7.00 11.76 11.02
C VAL A 53 -8.40 11.68 11.60
N ARG A 54 -8.56 11.10 12.81
CA ARG A 54 -9.86 11.07 13.49
C ARG A 54 -10.42 12.47 13.71
N ALA A 55 -9.61 13.40 14.19
CA ALA A 55 -10.06 14.78 14.44
C ALA A 55 -10.51 15.48 13.16
N ILE A 56 -9.82 15.28 12.03
CA ILE A 56 -10.21 15.84 10.73
C ILE A 56 -11.52 15.20 10.24
N ILE A 57 -11.70 13.90 10.43
CA ILE A 57 -12.94 13.21 10.07
C ILE A 57 -14.10 13.73 10.91
N ASP A 58 -13.99 13.62 12.24
CA ASP A 58 -15.09 13.92 13.17
C ASP A 58 -15.51 15.40 13.12
N GLY A 59 -14.53 16.32 13.09
CA GLY A 59 -14.81 17.78 13.15
C GLY A 59 -14.99 18.45 11.80
N GLY A 60 -14.44 17.86 10.72
CA GLY A 60 -14.39 18.51 9.41
C GLY A 60 -15.17 17.78 8.33
N LEU A 61 -14.79 16.54 8.02
CA LEU A 61 -15.28 15.85 6.82
C LEU A 61 -16.64 15.16 7.05
N ALA A 62 -16.86 14.52 8.19
CA ALA A 62 -18.11 13.82 8.48
C ALA A 62 -19.33 14.75 8.43
N PRO A 63 -19.32 15.97 9.00
CA PRO A 63 -20.45 16.91 8.89
C PRO A 63 -20.82 17.28 7.45
N LEU A 64 -19.84 17.25 6.52
CA LEU A 64 -20.09 17.54 5.10
C LEU A 64 -20.78 16.38 4.39
N LEU A 65 -20.59 15.16 4.85
CA LEU A 65 -21.01 13.94 4.19
C LEU A 65 -22.34 13.38 4.71
N ILE A 66 -22.68 13.63 5.98
CA ILE A 66 -23.97 13.22 6.57
C ILE A 66 -25.14 13.72 5.73
N GLY A 67 -26.11 12.84 5.47
CA GLY A 67 -27.28 13.10 4.64
C GLY A 67 -27.05 13.03 3.12
N ARG A 68 -25.81 12.87 2.67
CA ARG A 68 -25.48 12.71 1.24
C ARG A 68 -25.59 11.26 0.80
N ASP A 69 -25.67 11.07 -0.52
CA ASP A 69 -25.64 9.75 -1.12
C ASP A 69 -24.19 9.27 -1.31
N PRO A 70 -23.77 8.19 -0.66
CA PRO A 70 -22.38 7.71 -0.78
C PRO A 70 -22.01 7.16 -2.18
N ARG A 71 -23.00 6.94 -3.05
CA ARG A 71 -22.76 6.49 -4.44
C ARG A 71 -22.18 7.58 -5.33
N ASP A 72 -22.32 8.84 -4.95
CA ASP A 72 -21.77 10.01 -5.65
C ASP A 72 -20.27 10.19 -5.33
N THR A 73 -19.48 9.11 -5.40
CA THR A 73 -18.09 9.04 -4.93
C THR A 73 -17.24 10.19 -5.41
N LEU A 74 -17.28 10.55 -6.71
CA LEU A 74 -16.45 11.62 -7.27
C LEU A 74 -16.85 13.00 -6.73
N ALA A 75 -18.15 13.29 -6.66
CA ALA A 75 -18.64 14.58 -6.13
C ALA A 75 -18.29 14.76 -4.64
N LEU A 76 -18.37 13.67 -3.85
CA LEU A 76 -18.00 13.69 -2.44
C LEU A 76 -16.48 13.80 -2.26
N TRP A 77 -15.70 13.15 -3.10
CA TRP A 77 -14.25 13.30 -3.12
C TRP A 77 -13.83 14.75 -3.43
N GLU A 78 -14.44 15.38 -4.45
CA GLU A 78 -14.21 16.79 -4.79
C GLU A 78 -14.64 17.74 -3.65
N LEU A 79 -15.77 17.45 -3.00
CA LEU A 79 -16.25 18.22 -1.85
C LEU A 79 -15.25 18.19 -0.68
N MET A 80 -14.72 17.01 -0.34
CA MET A 80 -13.72 16.85 0.72
C MET A 80 -12.42 17.59 0.38
N ARG A 81 -11.94 17.50 -0.84
CA ARG A 81 -10.76 18.24 -1.30
C ARG A 81 -10.97 19.75 -1.26
N ALA A 82 -12.13 20.21 -1.70
CA ALA A 82 -12.47 21.63 -1.66
C ALA A 82 -12.53 22.17 -0.23
N HIS A 83 -12.95 21.36 0.75
CA HIS A 83 -12.98 21.74 2.15
C HIS A 83 -11.57 21.84 2.76
N THR A 84 -10.71 20.90 2.42
CA THR A 84 -9.37 20.80 3.01
C THR A 84 -8.32 21.70 2.35
N TRP A 85 -8.66 22.45 1.30
CA TRP A 85 -7.73 23.21 0.47
C TRP A 85 -6.74 24.10 1.26
N TRP A 86 -7.17 24.61 2.43
CA TRP A 86 -6.35 25.51 3.23
C TRP A 86 -5.28 24.81 4.08
N TYR A 87 -5.54 23.56 4.49
CA TYR A 87 -4.67 22.81 5.39
C TYR A 87 -4.30 21.41 4.89
N GLY A 88 -4.71 21.02 3.71
CA GLY A 88 -4.65 19.64 3.31
C GLY A 88 -4.38 19.30 1.86
N ASP A 89 -3.61 20.08 1.13
CA ASP A 89 -3.11 19.63 -0.18
C ASP A 89 -1.93 18.66 0.01
N GLY A 90 -2.24 17.50 0.61
CA GLY A 90 -1.30 16.47 1.04
C GLY A 90 -1.35 16.16 2.54
N GLY A 91 -0.52 15.22 3.01
CA GLY A 91 -0.37 14.89 4.42
C GLY A 91 -1.62 14.33 5.08
N ILE A 92 -1.83 14.68 6.36
CA ILE A 92 -2.85 14.09 7.22
C ILE A 92 -4.28 14.25 6.68
N ALA A 93 -4.59 15.35 6.02
CA ALA A 93 -5.92 15.55 5.43
C ALA A 93 -6.22 14.56 4.31
N THR A 94 -5.23 14.22 3.48
CA THR A 94 -5.39 13.19 2.44
C THR A 94 -5.54 11.80 3.00
N PHE A 95 -4.95 11.47 4.14
CA PHE A 95 -5.24 10.21 4.85
C PHE A 95 -6.71 10.12 5.24
N ALA A 96 -7.27 11.18 5.85
CA ALA A 96 -8.67 11.22 6.25
C ALA A 96 -9.62 11.08 5.03
N LEU A 97 -9.33 11.83 3.97
CA LEU A 97 -10.07 11.75 2.72
C LEU A 97 -10.00 10.33 2.10
N SER A 98 -8.80 9.73 2.09
CA SER A 98 -8.59 8.40 1.52
C SER A 98 -9.45 7.34 2.20
N ALA A 99 -9.49 7.34 3.54
CA ALA A 99 -10.30 6.40 4.30
C ALA A 99 -11.80 6.53 4.00
N LEU A 100 -12.29 7.77 3.91
CA LEU A 100 -13.69 8.05 3.58
C LEU A 100 -14.02 7.65 2.14
N ASP A 101 -13.15 7.95 1.18
CA ASP A 101 -13.33 7.57 -0.22
C ASP A 101 -13.40 6.05 -0.39
N ILE A 102 -12.49 5.30 0.24
CA ILE A 102 -12.51 3.83 0.25
C ILE A 102 -13.84 3.31 0.79
N ALA A 103 -14.33 3.83 1.92
CA ALA A 103 -15.60 3.43 2.51
C ALA A 103 -16.81 3.73 1.61
N MET A 104 -16.78 4.84 0.88
CA MET A 104 -17.85 5.19 -0.07
C MET A 104 -17.84 4.27 -1.30
N TRP A 105 -16.66 3.88 -1.81
CA TRP A 105 -16.58 2.90 -2.88
C TRP A 105 -17.07 1.51 -2.42
N ASP A 106 -16.78 1.11 -1.19
CA ASP A 106 -17.31 -0.11 -0.58
C ASP A 106 -18.86 -0.08 -0.53
N LEU A 107 -19.44 1.02 -0.02
CA LEU A 107 -20.89 1.24 0.00
C LEU A 107 -21.50 1.22 -1.40
N LYS A 108 -20.88 1.89 -2.36
CA LYS A 108 -21.35 1.91 -3.75
C LYS A 108 -21.41 0.52 -4.34
N GLY A 109 -20.37 -0.29 -4.14
CA GLY A 109 -20.35 -1.68 -4.58
C GLY A 109 -21.42 -2.52 -3.91
N LYS A 110 -21.62 -2.39 -2.58
CA LYS A 110 -22.67 -3.06 -1.82
C LYS A 110 -24.06 -2.67 -2.27
N ALA A 111 -24.30 -1.37 -2.46
CA ALA A 111 -25.59 -0.85 -2.92
C ALA A 111 -26.00 -1.33 -4.33
N LEU A 112 -25.00 -1.53 -5.21
CA LEU A 112 -25.22 -1.99 -6.58
C LEU A 112 -25.12 -3.52 -6.71
N GLY A 113 -24.78 -4.24 -5.62
CA GLY A 113 -24.63 -5.69 -5.62
C GLY A 113 -23.43 -6.20 -6.41
N VAL A 114 -22.38 -5.38 -6.60
CA VAL A 114 -21.20 -5.72 -7.41
C VAL A 114 -19.89 -5.46 -6.65
N PRO A 115 -18.82 -6.25 -6.95
CA PRO A 115 -17.49 -5.95 -6.44
C PRO A 115 -16.97 -4.60 -6.97
N VAL A 116 -16.11 -3.94 -6.19
CA VAL A 116 -15.54 -2.63 -6.57
C VAL A 116 -14.82 -2.66 -7.92
N TYR A 117 -14.08 -3.71 -8.26
CA TYR A 117 -13.41 -3.80 -9.56
C TYR A 117 -14.37 -3.71 -10.77
N GLN A 118 -15.65 -4.13 -10.61
CA GLN A 118 -16.67 -3.97 -11.67
C GLN A 118 -16.99 -2.50 -11.93
N LEU A 119 -16.99 -1.68 -10.88
CA LEU A 119 -17.20 -0.23 -10.97
C LEU A 119 -16.01 0.51 -11.61
N LEU A 120 -14.83 -0.13 -11.62
CA LEU A 120 -13.59 0.39 -12.21
C LEU A 120 -13.37 -0.10 -13.66
N GLY A 121 -14.41 -0.63 -14.30
CA GLY A 121 -14.34 -1.11 -15.69
C GLY A 121 -14.19 -2.60 -15.84
N GLY A 122 -14.24 -3.37 -14.75
CA GLY A 122 -14.25 -4.83 -14.77
C GLY A 122 -12.90 -5.48 -14.55
N ARG A 123 -12.93 -6.80 -14.47
CA ARG A 123 -11.75 -7.63 -14.24
C ARG A 123 -10.87 -7.72 -15.49
N ARG A 124 -9.64 -7.23 -15.43
CA ARG A 124 -8.63 -7.43 -16.48
C ARG A 124 -7.76 -8.67 -16.26
N HIS A 125 -7.61 -9.07 -14.99
CA HIS A 125 -6.80 -10.24 -14.59
C HIS A 125 -7.69 -11.24 -13.86
N ALA A 126 -7.55 -12.54 -14.15
CA ALA A 126 -8.31 -13.58 -13.46
C ALA A 126 -7.92 -13.70 -11.98
N ARG A 127 -6.65 -13.44 -11.67
CA ARG A 127 -6.04 -13.48 -10.35
C ARG A 127 -4.76 -12.64 -10.35
N LEU A 128 -4.24 -12.29 -9.18
CA LEU A 128 -3.06 -11.45 -9.03
C LEU A 128 -1.82 -12.29 -8.66
N ARG A 129 -0.70 -12.05 -9.34
CA ARG A 129 0.60 -12.62 -8.96
C ARG A 129 1.06 -11.98 -7.67
N VAL A 130 1.49 -12.80 -6.70
CA VAL A 130 1.85 -12.32 -5.37
C VAL A 130 3.36 -12.13 -5.22
N CYS A 131 3.72 -11.00 -4.63
CA CYS A 131 4.99 -10.72 -4.00
C CYS A 131 4.83 -10.80 -2.49
N VAL A 132 5.61 -11.62 -1.82
CA VAL A 132 5.64 -11.65 -0.35
C VAL A 132 6.66 -10.64 0.14
N SER A 133 6.23 -9.75 1.05
CA SER A 133 7.03 -8.65 1.58
C SER A 133 7.22 -8.77 3.09
N THR A 134 8.47 -8.59 3.56
CA THR A 134 8.79 -8.59 4.99
C THR A 134 10.04 -7.76 5.28
N HIS A 135 10.28 -7.49 6.58
CA HIS A 135 11.46 -6.80 7.07
C HIS A 135 12.44 -7.79 7.71
N PRO A 136 13.59 -8.07 7.07
CA PRO A 136 14.63 -8.90 7.66
C PRO A 136 15.13 -8.30 8.99
N SER A 137 15.21 -9.11 10.05
CA SER A 137 15.52 -8.63 11.39
C SER A 137 16.66 -9.37 12.08
N LYS A 138 17.03 -10.57 11.58
CA LYS A 138 18.00 -11.46 12.23
C LYS A 138 19.43 -11.15 11.80
N ALA A 139 20.40 -11.45 12.66
CA ALA A 139 21.82 -11.30 12.34
C ALA A 139 22.32 -12.31 11.30
N ASP A 140 21.78 -13.53 11.30
CA ASP A 140 22.15 -14.61 10.38
C ASP A 140 21.47 -14.41 9.01
N LEU A 141 22.28 -14.06 8.00
CA LEU A 141 21.81 -13.80 6.64
C LEU A 141 21.28 -15.06 5.94
N ASP A 142 21.90 -16.22 6.23
CA ASP A 142 21.50 -17.49 5.61
C ASP A 142 20.17 -17.99 6.20
N GLU A 143 19.93 -17.76 7.50
CA GLU A 143 18.64 -18.04 8.11
C GLU A 143 17.53 -17.23 7.47
N MET A 144 17.72 -15.90 7.34
CA MET A 144 16.76 -15.03 6.68
C MET A 144 16.56 -15.41 5.21
N ALA A 145 17.62 -15.74 4.48
CA ALA A 145 17.52 -16.17 3.09
C ALA A 145 16.70 -17.47 2.95
N ARG A 146 16.84 -18.42 3.88
CA ARG A 146 16.02 -19.65 3.91
C ARG A 146 14.54 -19.36 4.11
N GLU A 147 14.17 -18.33 4.89
CA GLU A 147 12.76 -17.91 5.04
C GLU A 147 12.18 -17.48 3.70
N PHE A 148 12.92 -16.70 2.90
CA PHE A 148 12.50 -16.33 1.54
C PHE A 148 12.42 -17.55 0.62
N GLY A 149 13.33 -18.51 0.75
CA GLY A 149 13.27 -19.79 0.04
C GLY A 149 12.01 -20.60 0.37
N ALA A 150 11.57 -20.58 1.63
CA ALA A 150 10.32 -21.23 2.04
C ALA A 150 9.07 -20.55 1.39
N HIS A 151 9.06 -19.23 1.25
CA HIS A 151 8.00 -18.53 0.51
C HIS A 151 8.04 -18.88 -0.99
N ALA A 152 9.21 -18.93 -1.60
CA ALA A 152 9.37 -19.37 -2.99
C ALA A 152 8.84 -20.79 -3.21
N ALA A 153 9.08 -21.72 -2.28
CA ALA A 153 8.55 -23.08 -2.32
C ALA A 153 7.02 -23.16 -2.25
N ARG A 154 6.35 -22.12 -1.68
CA ARG A 154 4.89 -21.97 -1.70
C ARG A 154 4.36 -21.39 -3.02
N GLY A 155 5.22 -21.18 -4.01
CA GLY A 155 4.88 -20.77 -5.38
C GLY A 155 4.76 -19.25 -5.58
N VAL A 156 5.21 -18.40 -4.65
CA VAL A 156 5.18 -16.95 -4.86
C VAL A 156 6.07 -16.54 -6.03
N SER A 157 5.65 -15.53 -6.77
CA SER A 157 6.35 -15.08 -7.98
C SER A 157 7.49 -14.12 -7.68
N ALA A 158 7.45 -13.47 -6.52
CA ALA A 158 8.46 -12.52 -6.08
C ALA A 158 8.57 -12.47 -4.56
N VAL A 159 9.71 -11.98 -4.10
CA VAL A 159 9.96 -11.61 -2.71
C VAL A 159 10.47 -10.17 -2.64
N LYS A 160 9.97 -9.41 -1.66
CA LYS A 160 10.42 -8.05 -1.35
C LYS A 160 10.95 -8.00 0.08
N PHE A 161 12.03 -7.30 0.29
CA PHE A 161 12.57 -7.07 1.62
C PHE A 161 13.03 -5.64 1.80
N GLY A 162 12.64 -5.07 2.95
CA GLY A 162 12.99 -3.71 3.34
C GLY A 162 14.33 -3.64 4.04
N PHE A 163 15.20 -2.74 3.58
CA PHE A 163 16.43 -2.36 4.26
C PHE A 163 16.20 -1.20 5.24
N GLY A 164 17.15 -0.92 6.11
CA GLY A 164 17.05 0.18 7.07
C GLY A 164 16.02 -0.06 8.18
N LYS A 165 15.60 -1.30 8.39
CA LYS A 165 14.60 -1.65 9.42
C LYS A 165 15.28 -1.98 10.76
N ARG A 166 14.48 -1.98 11.83
CA ARG A 166 14.93 -2.36 13.18
C ARG A 166 15.32 -3.83 13.24
N GLY A 167 16.18 -4.20 14.17
CA GLY A 167 16.68 -5.56 14.39
C GLY A 167 18.16 -5.71 14.09
N ASP A 168 18.67 -6.94 14.19
CA ASP A 168 20.10 -7.26 14.11
C ASP A 168 20.57 -7.50 12.66
N ALA A 169 19.67 -7.45 11.69
CA ALA A 169 20.02 -7.65 10.27
C ALA A 169 21.01 -6.62 9.73
N ARG A 170 20.90 -5.37 10.18
CA ARG A 170 21.79 -4.24 9.83
C ARG A 170 21.93 -4.04 8.32
N LEU A 171 20.87 -4.30 7.56
CA LEU A 171 20.82 -4.10 6.12
C LEU A 171 20.55 -2.63 5.78
N GLY A 172 21.20 -2.14 4.71
CA GLY A 172 21.12 -0.75 4.28
C GLY A 172 22.23 0.15 4.85
N TYR A 173 23.10 -0.39 5.70
CA TYR A 173 24.18 0.37 6.35
C TYR A 173 25.58 -0.12 5.95
N GLU A 174 25.72 -1.37 5.54
CA GLU A 174 26.99 -2.02 5.20
C GLU A 174 26.91 -2.63 3.80
N PRO A 175 27.45 -1.99 2.75
CA PRO A 175 27.33 -2.44 1.36
C PRO A 175 27.73 -3.90 1.11
N ALA A 176 28.80 -4.37 1.75
CA ALA A 176 29.25 -5.75 1.60
C ALA A 176 28.26 -6.76 2.20
N ARG A 177 27.64 -6.41 3.35
CA ARG A 177 26.61 -7.20 4.00
C ARG A 177 25.32 -7.23 3.18
N ASP A 178 24.94 -6.08 2.63
CA ASP A 178 23.75 -5.94 1.77
C ASP A 178 23.87 -6.83 0.52
N LEU A 179 25.03 -6.83 -0.14
CA LEU A 179 25.29 -7.68 -1.28
C LEU A 179 25.33 -9.17 -0.90
N ALA A 180 25.95 -9.51 0.23
CA ALA A 180 25.96 -10.88 0.73
C ALA A 180 24.55 -11.41 0.97
N PHE A 181 23.67 -10.58 1.54
CA PHE A 181 22.27 -10.94 1.77
C PHE A 181 21.49 -11.13 0.47
N VAL A 182 21.57 -10.18 -0.48
CA VAL A 182 20.89 -10.30 -1.79
C VAL A 182 21.35 -11.57 -2.52
N ARG A 183 22.65 -11.88 -2.48
CA ARG A 183 23.21 -13.11 -3.04
C ARG A 183 22.61 -14.35 -2.38
N ALA A 184 22.57 -14.39 -1.04
CA ALA A 184 22.01 -15.53 -0.30
C ALA A 184 20.51 -15.72 -0.61
N VAL A 185 19.73 -14.64 -0.68
CA VAL A 185 18.32 -14.71 -1.08
C VAL A 185 18.19 -15.24 -2.51
N ARG A 186 18.99 -14.75 -3.46
CA ARG A 186 18.95 -15.25 -4.86
C ARG A 186 19.23 -16.76 -4.93
N GLN A 187 20.19 -17.24 -4.16
CA GLN A 187 20.49 -18.68 -4.08
C GLN A 187 19.32 -19.47 -3.48
N ALA A 188 18.68 -18.95 -2.44
CA ALA A 188 17.59 -19.60 -1.75
C ALA A 188 16.29 -19.66 -2.56
N VAL A 189 15.93 -18.56 -3.27
CA VAL A 189 14.67 -18.50 -4.04
C VAL A 189 14.80 -19.06 -5.46
N GLY A 190 16.02 -19.28 -5.95
CA GLY A 190 16.28 -19.75 -7.32
C GLY A 190 16.12 -18.66 -8.38
N PRO A 191 16.39 -18.99 -9.66
CA PRO A 191 16.51 -17.99 -10.74
C PRO A 191 15.16 -17.44 -11.24
N GLN A 192 14.05 -18.10 -10.94
CA GLN A 192 12.72 -17.78 -11.50
C GLN A 192 11.89 -16.84 -10.63
N VAL A 193 12.24 -16.68 -9.35
CA VAL A 193 11.52 -15.80 -8.43
C VAL A 193 12.12 -14.40 -8.52
N ASP A 194 11.27 -13.39 -8.73
CA ASP A 194 11.71 -12.00 -8.77
C ASP A 194 12.16 -11.54 -7.36
N ILE A 195 13.20 -10.73 -7.30
CA ILE A 195 13.66 -10.08 -6.07
C ILE A 195 13.43 -8.58 -6.19
N ILE A 196 12.86 -7.99 -5.16
CA ILE A 196 12.67 -6.55 -5.01
C ILE A 196 13.45 -6.11 -3.77
N VAL A 197 14.29 -5.10 -3.95
CA VAL A 197 15.05 -4.49 -2.86
C VAL A 197 14.43 -3.13 -2.56
N ASP A 198 13.84 -3.02 -1.39
CA ASP A 198 13.22 -1.80 -0.88
C ASP A 198 14.22 -1.15 0.10
N LEU A 199 14.76 0.00 -0.28
CA LEU A 199 15.72 0.71 0.56
C LEU A 199 15.03 1.54 1.65
N GLY A 200 13.74 1.80 1.48
CA GLY A 200 12.91 2.40 2.49
C GLY A 200 13.40 3.75 3.00
N HIS A 201 12.62 4.33 3.90
CA HIS A 201 12.85 5.68 4.39
C HIS A 201 14.14 5.87 5.21
N ASN A 202 14.65 4.81 5.85
CA ASN A 202 15.81 4.90 6.75
C ASN A 202 17.16 4.72 6.04
N VAL A 203 17.17 4.18 4.82
CA VAL A 203 18.39 4.07 4.01
C VAL A 203 18.52 5.33 3.19
N ARG A 204 19.45 6.21 3.59
CA ARG A 204 19.62 7.51 2.94
C ARG A 204 20.88 7.50 2.08
N TYR A 205 20.84 6.80 0.95
CA TYR A 205 21.92 6.87 0.00
C TYR A 205 22.02 8.27 -0.64
N GLU A 206 23.25 8.69 -0.88
CA GLU A 206 23.52 9.76 -1.84
C GLU A 206 23.46 9.19 -3.27
N PRO A 207 23.23 10.02 -4.31
CA PRO A 207 23.06 9.54 -5.67
C PRO A 207 24.17 8.62 -6.18
N MET A 208 25.45 8.92 -5.88
CA MET A 208 26.57 8.07 -6.27
C MET A 208 26.60 6.73 -5.55
N GLN A 209 26.16 6.67 -4.30
CA GLN A 209 26.04 5.42 -3.56
C GLN A 209 24.87 4.59 -4.10
N ALA A 210 23.71 5.21 -4.35
CA ALA A 210 22.56 4.56 -4.97
C ALA A 210 22.93 3.94 -6.32
N ILE A 211 23.67 4.66 -7.18
CA ILE A 211 24.16 4.14 -8.46
C ILE A 211 25.05 2.90 -8.26
N ARG A 212 26.04 2.99 -7.37
CA ARG A 212 26.95 1.86 -7.11
C ARG A 212 26.21 0.63 -6.60
N MET A 213 25.31 0.80 -5.62
CA MET A 213 24.56 -0.30 -5.03
C MET A 213 23.56 -0.90 -6.01
N THR A 214 22.83 -0.09 -6.77
CA THR A 214 21.91 -0.58 -7.79
C THR A 214 22.62 -1.40 -8.86
N ARG A 215 23.79 -0.97 -9.32
CA ARG A 215 24.62 -1.73 -10.28
C ARG A 215 25.10 -3.05 -9.70
N ALA A 216 25.53 -3.07 -8.44
CA ALA A 216 25.96 -4.28 -7.77
C ALA A 216 24.79 -5.26 -7.53
N PHE A 217 23.63 -4.79 -7.15
CA PHE A 217 22.42 -5.61 -7.02
C PHE A 217 21.95 -6.17 -8.37
N ALA A 218 22.16 -5.47 -9.48
CA ALA A 218 21.75 -5.91 -10.81
C ALA A 218 22.32 -7.27 -11.22
N GLU A 219 23.49 -7.67 -10.68
CA GLU A 219 24.10 -8.99 -10.90
C GLU A 219 23.21 -10.15 -10.40
N TYR A 220 22.27 -9.85 -9.49
CA TYR A 220 21.35 -10.83 -8.91
C TYR A 220 19.95 -10.78 -9.55
N ASN A 221 19.82 -10.21 -10.76
CA ASN A 221 18.55 -10.13 -11.49
C ASN A 221 17.40 -9.52 -10.65
N ILE A 222 17.61 -8.31 -10.15
CA ILE A 222 16.64 -7.57 -9.35
C ILE A 222 15.53 -7.02 -10.26
N ARG A 223 14.26 -7.23 -9.87
CA ARG A 223 13.10 -6.76 -10.62
C ARG A 223 13.01 -5.24 -10.63
N TRP A 224 13.16 -4.61 -9.46
CA TRP A 224 13.36 -3.17 -9.29
C TRP A 224 14.01 -2.86 -7.95
N ILE A 225 14.57 -1.65 -7.87
CA ILE A 225 14.98 -1.02 -6.61
C ILE A 225 13.90 -0.03 -6.21
N GLU A 226 13.42 -0.14 -4.97
CA GLU A 226 12.35 0.68 -4.41
C GLU A 226 12.97 1.73 -3.49
N ASP A 227 12.51 3.00 -3.65
CA ASP A 227 12.89 4.18 -2.87
C ASP A 227 14.40 4.31 -2.58
N PRO A 228 15.26 4.25 -3.62
CA PRO A 228 16.71 4.26 -3.44
C PRO A 228 17.27 5.61 -2.95
N LEU A 229 16.47 6.67 -3.00
CA LEU A 229 16.82 8.04 -2.61
C LEU A 229 15.65 8.69 -1.86
N PRO A 230 15.88 9.73 -1.05
CA PRO A 230 14.80 10.50 -0.47
C PRO A 230 13.83 11.01 -1.55
N HIS A 231 12.53 10.89 -1.32
CA HIS A 231 11.48 11.19 -2.32
C HIS A 231 11.52 12.62 -2.88
N GLY A 232 12.11 13.57 -2.14
CA GLY A 232 12.32 14.95 -2.60
C GLY A 232 13.56 15.18 -3.46
N ASP A 233 14.48 14.21 -3.56
CA ASP A 233 15.73 14.33 -4.32
C ASP A 233 15.52 13.99 -5.81
N TRP A 234 14.74 14.76 -6.50
CA TRP A 234 14.43 14.54 -7.91
C TRP A 234 15.66 14.69 -8.83
N ALA A 235 16.65 15.48 -8.41
CA ALA A 235 17.90 15.60 -9.15
C ALA A 235 18.71 14.31 -9.05
N GLY A 236 18.81 13.74 -7.85
CA GLY A 236 19.46 12.46 -7.62
C GLY A 236 18.75 11.30 -8.33
N TYR A 237 17.41 11.27 -8.33
CA TYR A 237 16.65 10.27 -9.09
C TYR A 237 16.92 10.35 -10.61
N ARG A 238 17.01 11.54 -11.20
CA ARG A 238 17.38 11.68 -12.63
C ARG A 238 18.78 11.19 -12.90
N GLN A 239 19.73 11.52 -12.01
CA GLN A 239 21.11 11.05 -12.11
C GLN A 239 21.19 9.53 -12.01
N LEU A 240 20.48 8.94 -11.04
CA LEU A 240 20.38 7.48 -10.88
C LEU A 240 19.78 6.83 -12.13
N ARG A 241 18.63 7.31 -12.62
CA ARG A 241 17.96 6.75 -13.80
C ARG A 241 18.85 6.76 -15.05
N ALA A 242 19.63 7.81 -15.24
CA ALA A 242 20.56 7.91 -16.37
C ALA A 242 21.74 6.94 -16.27
N ALA A 243 22.05 6.45 -15.07
CA ALA A 243 23.25 5.65 -14.80
C ALA A 243 22.99 4.15 -14.66
N VAL A 244 21.73 3.71 -14.52
CA VAL A 244 21.38 2.30 -14.28
C VAL A 244 20.32 1.81 -15.25
N THR A 245 20.31 0.47 -15.48
CA THR A 245 19.29 -0.20 -16.30
C THR A 245 18.23 -0.90 -15.46
N THR A 246 18.53 -1.20 -14.19
CA THR A 246 17.56 -1.76 -13.24
C THR A 246 16.38 -0.80 -13.08
N PRO A 247 15.15 -1.29 -13.17
CA PRO A 247 13.97 -0.45 -12.96
C PRO A 247 13.96 0.20 -11.57
N ILE A 248 13.45 1.43 -11.50
CA ILE A 248 13.32 2.22 -10.27
C ILE A 248 11.84 2.33 -9.94
N ALA A 249 11.48 1.96 -8.71
CA ALA A 249 10.15 2.15 -8.16
C ALA A 249 10.17 3.23 -7.07
N THR A 250 9.17 4.11 -7.07
CA THR A 250 8.97 5.12 -6.01
C THR A 250 7.56 5.70 -6.07
N GLY A 251 7.14 6.39 -5.04
CA GLY A 251 5.88 7.11 -4.99
C GLY A 251 5.01 6.80 -3.77
N GLU A 252 5.30 5.77 -2.98
CA GLU A 252 4.48 5.40 -1.82
C GLU A 252 4.34 6.52 -0.78
N GLU A 253 5.29 7.48 -0.76
CA GLU A 253 5.27 8.63 0.15
C GLU A 253 4.45 9.82 -0.38
N LEU A 254 3.98 9.80 -1.63
CA LEU A 254 3.17 10.86 -2.20
C LEU A 254 1.71 10.79 -1.72
N TRP A 255 1.02 11.93 -1.78
CA TRP A 255 -0.35 12.06 -1.23
C TRP A 255 -1.40 12.47 -2.25
N THR A 256 -1.04 13.17 -3.32
CA THR A 256 -2.04 13.75 -4.23
C THR A 256 -1.83 13.34 -5.66
N VAL A 257 -2.91 13.23 -6.42
CA VAL A 257 -2.88 13.01 -7.88
C VAL A 257 -1.94 14.01 -8.56
N GLN A 258 -1.89 15.25 -8.05
CA GLN A 258 -1.02 16.30 -8.60
C GLN A 258 0.47 15.97 -8.42
N GLN A 259 0.86 15.47 -7.23
CA GLN A 259 2.25 15.04 -6.98
C GLN A 259 2.64 13.86 -7.87
N TYR A 260 1.75 12.86 -8.00
CA TYR A 260 1.96 11.75 -8.91
C TYR A 260 2.07 12.18 -10.37
N ARG A 261 1.26 13.14 -10.82
CA ARG A 261 1.40 13.71 -12.15
C ARG A 261 2.80 14.32 -12.38
N GLN A 262 3.33 15.01 -11.39
CA GLN A 262 4.69 15.56 -11.44
C GLN A 262 5.75 14.45 -11.49
N LEU A 263 5.62 13.42 -10.64
CA LEU A 263 6.53 12.26 -10.63
C LEU A 263 6.55 11.55 -11.99
N ILE A 264 5.37 11.24 -12.53
CA ILE A 264 5.23 10.56 -13.83
C ILE A 264 5.83 11.39 -14.95
N ALA A 265 5.53 12.70 -14.98
CA ALA A 265 6.07 13.62 -15.98
C ALA A 265 7.60 13.79 -15.88
N ALA A 266 8.18 13.67 -14.68
CA ALA A 266 9.63 13.75 -14.48
C ALA A 266 10.38 12.56 -15.09
N GLY A 267 9.72 11.41 -15.31
CA GLY A 267 10.19 10.31 -16.14
C GLY A 267 11.28 9.41 -15.54
N PHE A 268 11.67 9.59 -14.29
CA PHE A 268 12.74 8.80 -13.69
C PHE A 268 12.26 7.52 -12.97
N ALA A 269 10.97 7.39 -12.67
CA ALA A 269 10.39 6.17 -12.12
C ALA A 269 9.81 5.29 -13.23
N ASP A 270 10.10 3.99 -13.18
CA ASP A 270 9.57 2.98 -14.09
C ASP A 270 8.30 2.34 -13.53
N VAL A 271 8.26 2.19 -12.20
CA VAL A 271 7.13 1.66 -11.44
C VAL A 271 6.65 2.75 -10.47
N ILE A 272 5.38 3.12 -10.59
CA ILE A 272 4.76 4.11 -9.72
C ILE A 272 4.09 3.36 -8.56
N LEU A 273 4.56 3.60 -7.34
CA LEU A 273 3.99 3.02 -6.13
C LEU A 273 2.88 3.93 -5.60
N VAL A 274 1.70 3.38 -5.35
CA VAL A 274 0.57 4.15 -4.86
C VAL A 274 -0.11 3.41 -3.70
N ASP A 275 -0.38 4.12 -2.62
CA ASP A 275 -1.13 3.62 -1.49
C ASP A 275 -2.53 4.26 -1.45
N ALA A 276 -3.58 3.45 -1.62
CA ALA A 276 -4.95 3.95 -1.63
C ALA A 276 -5.39 4.52 -0.27
N GLY A 277 -4.85 4.04 0.85
CA GLY A 277 -5.13 4.57 2.20
C GLY A 277 -4.42 5.89 2.52
N ARG A 278 -3.69 6.44 1.54
CA ARG A 278 -2.85 7.62 1.68
C ARG A 278 -3.03 8.62 0.53
N ALA A 279 -3.23 8.11 -0.69
CA ALA A 279 -3.19 8.87 -1.93
C ALA A 279 -4.59 9.17 -2.48
N GLU A 280 -5.41 9.83 -1.70
CA GLU A 280 -6.76 10.29 -2.06
C GLU A 280 -7.75 9.14 -2.36
N GLY A 281 -7.58 7.97 -1.74
CA GLY A 281 -8.49 6.84 -1.85
C GLY A 281 -8.45 6.08 -3.17
N LEU A 282 -9.49 5.29 -3.45
CA LEU A 282 -9.64 4.60 -4.73
C LEU A 282 -9.77 5.59 -5.88
N THR A 283 -10.48 6.70 -5.66
CA THR A 283 -10.66 7.74 -6.69
C THR A 283 -9.32 8.34 -7.09
N GLY A 284 -8.46 8.70 -6.12
CA GLY A 284 -7.13 9.24 -6.39
C GLY A 284 -6.22 8.21 -7.07
N TYR A 285 -6.17 6.99 -6.51
CA TYR A 285 -5.37 5.90 -7.09
C TYR A 285 -5.76 5.62 -8.55
N TRP A 286 -7.06 5.54 -8.85
CA TRP A 286 -7.52 5.26 -10.22
C TRP A 286 -7.10 6.32 -11.21
N LYS A 287 -7.15 7.61 -10.83
CA LYS A 287 -6.65 8.73 -11.65
C LYS A 287 -5.14 8.60 -11.90
N VAL A 288 -4.37 8.20 -10.89
CA VAL A 288 -2.92 7.98 -11.01
C VAL A 288 -2.64 6.81 -11.95
N GLN A 289 -3.41 5.72 -11.82
CA GLN A 289 -3.29 4.52 -12.67
C GLN A 289 -3.48 4.84 -14.15
N GLU A 290 -4.54 5.60 -14.48
CA GLU A 290 -4.82 6.03 -15.86
C GLU A 290 -3.68 6.92 -16.39
N LEU A 291 -3.22 7.87 -15.58
CA LEU A 291 -2.12 8.75 -15.95
C LEU A 291 -0.80 7.96 -16.18
N ALA A 292 -0.47 7.02 -15.29
CA ALA A 292 0.71 6.16 -15.45
C ALA A 292 0.63 5.33 -16.73
N ALA A 293 -0.55 4.76 -17.05
CA ALA A 293 -0.78 3.99 -18.27
C ALA A 293 -0.57 4.83 -19.53
N LEU A 294 -1.09 6.06 -19.57
CA LEU A 294 -0.90 7.00 -20.68
C LEU A 294 0.57 7.35 -20.93
N HIS A 295 1.40 7.35 -19.87
CA HIS A 295 2.84 7.60 -19.95
C HIS A 295 3.68 6.32 -20.09
N GLY A 296 3.06 5.15 -20.33
CA GLY A 296 3.78 3.87 -20.46
C GLY A 296 4.48 3.41 -19.19
N ARG A 297 4.01 3.87 -18.00
CA ARG A 297 4.55 3.47 -16.70
C ARG A 297 3.71 2.36 -16.10
N THR A 298 4.36 1.47 -15.37
CA THR A 298 3.65 0.48 -14.57
C THR A 298 3.24 1.08 -13.24
N ILE A 299 2.17 0.53 -12.65
CA ILE A 299 1.71 0.90 -11.31
C ILE A 299 1.78 -0.32 -10.40
N ASN A 300 2.09 -0.09 -9.14
CA ASN A 300 2.03 -1.12 -8.13
C ASN A 300 1.38 -0.58 -6.85
N ALA A 301 0.47 -1.36 -6.29
CA ALA A 301 -0.15 -0.99 -5.02
C ALA A 301 0.84 -1.21 -3.86
N HIS A 302 1.09 -0.16 -3.06
CA HIS A 302 1.59 -0.32 -1.72
C HIS A 302 0.40 -0.74 -0.85
N ALA A 303 0.40 -1.97 -0.31
CA ALA A 303 -0.74 -2.55 0.42
C ALA A 303 -0.32 -3.12 1.79
N TRP A 304 0.60 -2.45 2.46
CA TRP A 304 1.26 -2.95 3.66
C TRP A 304 0.57 -2.52 4.96
N SER A 305 -0.76 -2.76 5.07
CA SER A 305 -1.58 -2.37 6.24
C SER A 305 -2.64 -3.43 6.59
N SER A 306 -3.94 -3.10 6.72
CA SER A 306 -4.98 -4.04 7.09
C SER A 306 -5.61 -4.77 5.89
N ALA A 307 -6.49 -5.74 6.20
CA ALA A 307 -7.27 -6.46 5.19
C ALA A 307 -8.20 -5.53 4.39
N VAL A 308 -8.64 -4.40 4.96
CA VAL A 308 -9.46 -3.40 4.26
C VAL A 308 -8.65 -2.74 3.14
N LEU A 309 -7.44 -2.27 3.45
CA LEU A 309 -6.55 -1.69 2.43
C LEU A 309 -6.09 -2.74 1.43
N THR A 310 -5.76 -3.96 1.87
CA THR A 310 -5.40 -5.06 0.97
C THR A 310 -6.52 -5.34 -0.03
N ALA A 311 -7.78 -5.38 0.42
CA ALA A 311 -8.93 -5.56 -0.46
C ALA A 311 -9.09 -4.39 -1.44
N ALA A 312 -9.05 -3.15 -0.96
CA ALA A 312 -9.13 -1.95 -1.80
C ALA A 312 -8.06 -1.97 -2.90
N SER A 313 -6.80 -2.24 -2.52
CA SER A 313 -5.66 -2.34 -3.43
C SER A 313 -5.79 -3.49 -4.42
N ALA A 314 -6.32 -4.64 -3.99
CA ALA A 314 -6.53 -5.79 -4.87
C ALA A 314 -7.60 -5.52 -5.93
N HIS A 315 -8.70 -4.84 -5.59
CA HIS A 315 -9.71 -4.42 -6.57
C HIS A 315 -9.14 -3.46 -7.61
N LEU A 316 -8.37 -2.46 -7.19
CA LEU A 316 -7.68 -1.54 -8.08
C LEU A 316 -6.71 -2.27 -9.02
N THR A 317 -5.88 -3.15 -8.46
CA THR A 317 -4.90 -3.93 -9.21
C THR A 317 -5.57 -4.88 -10.20
N LEU A 318 -6.68 -5.53 -9.82
CA LEU A 318 -7.42 -6.46 -10.68
C LEU A 318 -8.01 -5.78 -11.91
N ALA A 319 -8.38 -4.49 -11.78
CA ALA A 319 -8.93 -3.67 -12.86
C ALA A 319 -7.83 -2.93 -13.66
N ALA A 320 -6.63 -2.75 -13.12
CA ALA A 320 -5.56 -1.99 -13.76
C ALA A 320 -4.99 -2.69 -15.00
N SER A 321 -4.67 -1.91 -16.04
CA SER A 321 -4.07 -2.45 -17.28
C SER A 321 -2.55 -2.62 -17.20
N ASN A 322 -1.89 -1.92 -16.30
CA ASN A 322 -0.44 -1.72 -16.24
C ASN A 322 0.17 -2.11 -14.88
N TYR A 323 -0.50 -2.99 -14.10
CA TYR A 323 0.08 -3.52 -12.87
C TYR A 323 1.14 -4.59 -13.17
N THR A 324 2.01 -4.88 -12.20
CA THR A 324 3.08 -5.88 -12.36
C THR A 324 2.95 -7.05 -11.38
N ILE A 325 2.72 -6.77 -10.09
CA ILE A 325 2.68 -7.77 -9.03
C ILE A 325 1.89 -7.20 -7.84
N PHE A 326 1.33 -8.07 -7.00
CA PHE A 326 0.56 -7.65 -5.82
C PHE A 326 1.31 -8.01 -4.53
N GLU A 327 1.49 -7.02 -3.67
CA GLU A 327 2.21 -7.18 -2.42
C GLU A 327 1.32 -7.74 -1.32
N LEU A 328 1.80 -8.79 -0.63
CA LEU A 328 1.23 -9.31 0.61
C LEU A 328 2.29 -9.40 1.70
N LYS A 329 1.90 -9.20 2.95
CA LYS A 329 2.77 -9.43 4.10
C LYS A 329 3.12 -10.91 4.24
N ALA A 330 4.35 -11.20 4.67
CA ALA A 330 4.85 -12.56 4.80
C ALA A 330 4.27 -13.32 5.99
N LEU A 331 4.08 -12.62 7.10
CA LEU A 331 3.64 -13.21 8.37
C LEU A 331 2.20 -12.81 8.69
N PRO A 332 1.40 -13.72 9.25
CA PRO A 332 0.08 -13.39 9.78
C PRO A 332 0.15 -12.27 10.81
N ASN A 333 -0.81 -11.36 10.76
CA ASN A 333 -0.95 -10.30 11.74
C ASN A 333 -2.43 -10.03 12.04
N PRO A 334 -2.76 -9.37 13.18
CA PRO A 334 -4.14 -9.16 13.61
C PRO A 334 -4.98 -8.43 12.58
N MET A 335 -4.43 -7.41 11.92
CA MET A 335 -5.21 -6.57 11.00
C MET A 335 -5.45 -7.22 9.63
N GLN A 336 -4.71 -8.28 9.30
CA GLN A 336 -4.96 -9.07 8.07
C GLN A 336 -5.82 -10.30 8.36
N HIS A 337 -5.69 -10.91 9.55
CA HIS A 337 -6.18 -12.27 9.80
C HIS A 337 -7.25 -12.36 10.90
N GLU A 338 -7.26 -11.42 11.87
CA GLU A 338 -8.33 -11.38 12.89
C GLU A 338 -9.42 -10.37 12.52
N LEU A 339 -9.05 -9.22 11.90
CA LEU A 339 -9.95 -8.11 11.59
C LEU A 339 -11.10 -8.51 10.68
N VAL A 340 -10.90 -9.49 9.81
CA VAL A 340 -11.91 -9.96 8.85
C VAL A 340 -12.19 -11.43 9.05
N ARG A 341 -13.47 -11.83 8.89
CA ARG A 341 -13.89 -13.23 9.12
C ARG A 341 -13.28 -14.21 8.13
N GLU A 342 -12.98 -13.75 6.91
CA GLU A 342 -12.35 -14.55 5.87
C GLU A 342 -11.11 -13.81 5.36
N PRO A 343 -9.94 -14.08 5.95
CA PRO A 343 -8.68 -13.47 5.52
C PRO A 343 -8.31 -13.86 4.09
N TRP A 344 -7.74 -12.93 3.35
CA TRP A 344 -7.22 -13.18 2.03
C TRP A 344 -5.75 -13.60 2.12
N ASP A 345 -5.45 -14.73 1.51
CA ASP A 345 -4.07 -15.23 1.36
C ASP A 345 -3.89 -15.77 -0.06
N HIS A 346 -2.65 -16.04 -0.44
CA HIS A 346 -2.33 -16.61 -1.72
C HIS A 346 -2.40 -18.15 -1.71
N ALA A 347 -2.82 -18.72 -2.85
CA ALA A 347 -2.68 -20.13 -3.13
C ALA A 347 -1.72 -20.33 -4.32
N GLY A 348 -0.58 -20.99 -4.06
CA GLY A 348 0.43 -21.22 -5.10
C GLY A 348 0.95 -19.91 -5.74
N GLY A 349 1.13 -18.85 -4.96
CA GLY A 349 1.62 -17.55 -5.45
C GLY A 349 0.58 -16.69 -6.17
N TRP A 350 -0.71 -17.03 -6.09
CA TRP A 350 -1.79 -16.28 -6.70
C TRP A 350 -2.83 -15.88 -5.68
N LEU A 351 -3.25 -14.62 -5.71
CA LEU A 351 -4.38 -14.10 -4.94
C LEU A 351 -5.62 -14.02 -5.84
N SER A 352 -6.71 -14.63 -5.39
CA SER A 352 -8.03 -14.52 -5.99
C SER A 352 -8.88 -13.51 -5.22
N VAL A 353 -9.42 -12.53 -5.91
CA VAL A 353 -10.32 -11.53 -5.31
C VAL A 353 -11.74 -12.09 -5.34
N PRO A 354 -12.44 -12.19 -4.19
CA PRO A 354 -13.81 -12.70 -4.11
C PRO A 354 -14.80 -11.88 -4.95
N GLU A 355 -15.83 -12.54 -5.50
CA GLU A 355 -16.91 -11.90 -6.25
C GLU A 355 -18.04 -11.41 -5.32
N ARG A 356 -17.67 -10.77 -4.21
CA ARG A 356 -18.62 -10.21 -3.24
C ARG A 356 -18.85 -8.73 -3.49
N PRO A 357 -20.04 -8.19 -3.18
CA PRO A 357 -20.32 -6.77 -3.30
C PRO A 357 -19.36 -5.91 -2.43
N GLY A 358 -19.04 -4.73 -2.94
CA GLY A 358 -18.12 -3.80 -2.27
C GLY A 358 -16.67 -4.28 -2.33
N LEU A 359 -15.94 -4.09 -1.24
CA LEU A 359 -14.56 -4.60 -1.08
C LEU A 359 -14.51 -6.11 -0.83
N GLY A 360 -15.67 -6.75 -0.59
CA GLY A 360 -15.75 -8.19 -0.38
C GLY A 360 -15.16 -8.68 0.94
N VAL A 361 -14.92 -7.79 1.91
CA VAL A 361 -14.45 -8.11 3.26
C VAL A 361 -15.57 -7.94 4.29
N ASP A 362 -15.61 -8.85 5.25
CA ASP A 362 -16.53 -8.81 6.41
C ASP A 362 -15.71 -8.48 7.66
N VAL A 363 -15.76 -7.20 8.05
CA VAL A 363 -14.99 -6.68 9.19
C VAL A 363 -15.65 -7.09 10.50
N ASP A 364 -14.89 -7.69 11.41
CA ASP A 364 -15.33 -8.01 12.77
C ASP A 364 -15.19 -6.79 13.68
N GLU A 365 -16.32 -6.15 14.01
CA GLU A 365 -16.34 -4.96 14.87
C GLU A 365 -15.81 -5.26 16.30
N ALA A 366 -15.88 -6.52 16.79
CA ALA A 366 -15.30 -6.87 18.07
C ALA A 366 -13.76 -6.78 18.04
N VAL A 367 -13.13 -7.12 16.92
CA VAL A 367 -11.69 -6.97 16.72
C VAL A 367 -11.31 -5.49 16.60
N VAL A 368 -12.12 -4.67 15.93
CA VAL A 368 -11.93 -3.21 15.91
C VAL A 368 -11.90 -2.66 17.34
N MET A 369 -12.85 -3.06 18.18
CA MET A 369 -12.93 -2.60 19.58
C MET A 369 -11.81 -3.16 20.46
N LYS A 370 -11.29 -4.38 20.16
CA LYS A 370 -10.15 -5.00 20.85
C LYS A 370 -8.87 -4.17 20.68
N TYR A 371 -8.64 -3.65 19.48
CA TYR A 371 -7.42 -2.91 19.14
C TYR A 371 -7.58 -1.38 19.14
N LEU A 372 -8.74 -0.89 19.62
CA LEU A 372 -9.00 0.55 19.66
C LEU A 372 -7.96 1.27 20.56
N ASP A 373 -7.25 2.23 19.97
CA ASP A 373 -6.40 3.17 20.71
C ASP A 373 -7.30 4.16 21.47
N ARG A 374 -7.26 4.08 22.79
CA ARG A 374 -8.16 4.84 23.69
C ARG A 374 -7.50 6.07 24.31
N ASP A 375 -6.22 6.31 24.00
CA ASP A 375 -5.45 7.42 24.57
C ASP A 375 -5.71 8.78 23.88
#